data_c1aa9de5408fed0a40ae3c072bca038e
#
_entry.id   c1aa9de5408fed0a40ae3c072bca038e
#
_cell.length_a   1.000
_cell.length_b   1.000
_cell.length_c   1.000
_cell.angle_alpha   90.00
_cell.angle_beta   90.00
_cell.angle_gamma   90.00
#
_symmetry.space_group_name_H-M   'P 1'
#
loop_
_entity.id
_entity.type
_entity.pdbx_description
1 polymer ?
#
loop_
_entity_poly.entity_id
_entity_poly.type
_entity_poly.pdbx_seq_one_letter_code
_entity_poly.pdbx_strand_id
1 'polypeptide(L)'
;MSETHESEPAIRTEDRERVRYITLNRPERRNALTMAQLGQLFDALAEADAAADVGAIVVQGSGEAFCSGIDLDPDEIDLDYDSRSFEQELALVEPFRRFEEMWRLRTPIIASVHGYCLAVGTDIAFHADMTVCATDAQFGYPIVRSMASPSTHMWTYLAGPQWAKRLLLTGDMIDGITAARAGFVLEAVPADDLAEHTHALARRVATVPGDISAANKAICNKVLELMGYTLAQEIAREHNVIAHQSPAAQQFGHIIRTQGFKAARAWQAEQFG
;
A
#
# COMPACT_ATOMS: atom_id res chain seq x y z
N MET A 1 8.91 -1.35 40.51
CA MET A 1 9.30 -2.11 39.29
C MET A 1 8.26 -1.77 38.27
N SER A 2 8.55 -0.84 37.34
CA SER A 2 7.69 -0.52 36.22
C SER A 2 7.91 -1.61 35.18
N GLU A 3 6.88 -2.42 34.92
CA GLU A 3 6.85 -3.29 33.76
C GLU A 3 6.92 -2.39 32.53
N THR A 4 8.06 -2.42 31.85
CA THR A 4 8.17 -1.90 30.51
C THR A 4 7.31 -2.79 29.63
N HIS A 5 6.08 -2.36 29.31
CA HIS A 5 5.35 -2.92 28.18
C HIS A 5 6.22 -2.64 26.95
N GLU A 6 7.00 -3.63 26.51
CA GLU A 6 7.55 -3.61 25.17
C GLU A 6 6.35 -3.52 24.22
N SER A 7 6.24 -2.43 23.49
CA SER A 7 5.20 -2.28 22.47
C SER A 7 5.39 -3.40 21.43
N GLU A 8 4.31 -4.09 21.08
CA GLU A 8 4.37 -5.10 20.01
C GLU A 8 4.94 -4.49 18.73
N PRO A 9 5.72 -5.27 17.95
CA PRO A 9 6.31 -4.75 16.72
C PRO A 9 5.23 -4.31 15.73
N ALA A 10 5.50 -3.21 15.01
CA ALA A 10 4.58 -2.64 14.02
C ALA A 10 4.39 -3.54 12.80
N ILE A 11 5.36 -4.40 12.50
CA ILE A 11 5.28 -5.45 11.49
C ILE A 11 5.48 -6.79 12.21
N ARG A 12 4.47 -7.64 12.17
CA ARG A 12 4.53 -8.97 12.78
C ARG A 12 4.56 -10.05 11.71
N THR A 13 5.30 -11.12 11.96
CA THR A 13 5.36 -12.27 11.07
C THR A 13 4.93 -13.55 11.81
N GLU A 14 4.19 -14.40 11.13
CA GLU A 14 3.75 -15.70 11.63
C GLU A 14 3.70 -16.70 10.48
N ASP A 15 4.17 -17.93 10.71
CA ASP A 15 4.11 -19.00 9.73
C ASP A 15 3.00 -19.99 10.05
N ARG A 16 2.18 -20.29 9.05
CA ARG A 16 1.13 -21.31 9.12
C ARG A 16 1.08 -22.10 7.81
N GLU A 17 1.35 -23.39 7.84
CA GLU A 17 1.21 -24.30 6.71
C GLU A 17 1.92 -23.83 5.41
N ARG A 18 3.19 -23.46 5.49
CA ARG A 18 4.00 -22.91 4.39
C ARG A 18 3.50 -21.56 3.88
N VAL A 19 2.63 -20.88 4.61
CA VAL A 19 2.18 -19.52 4.35
C VAL A 19 2.75 -18.61 5.43
N ARG A 20 3.53 -17.60 5.03
CA ARG A 20 3.97 -16.54 5.94
C ARG A 20 2.98 -15.41 5.93
N TYR A 21 2.46 -15.10 7.10
CA TYR A 21 1.64 -13.91 7.34
C TYR A 21 2.52 -12.76 7.78
N ILE A 22 2.36 -11.62 7.11
CA ILE A 22 2.98 -10.34 7.48
C ILE A 22 1.84 -9.41 7.86
N THR A 23 1.74 -9.05 9.13
CA THR A 23 0.65 -8.25 9.67
C THR A 23 1.13 -6.85 9.99
N LEU A 24 0.49 -5.85 9.39
CA LEU A 24 0.62 -4.45 9.76
C LEU A 24 -0.07 -4.26 11.11
N ASN A 25 0.66 -3.87 12.16
CA ASN A 25 0.20 -3.98 13.55
C ASN A 25 0.33 -2.65 14.30
N ARG A 26 -0.40 -1.64 13.81
CA ARG A 26 -0.66 -0.36 14.50
C ARG A 26 -2.15 -0.02 14.43
N PRO A 27 -3.03 -0.87 15.02
CA PRO A 27 -4.49 -0.72 14.86
C PRO A 27 -5.01 0.62 15.38
N GLU A 28 -4.39 1.20 16.41
CA GLU A 28 -4.72 2.51 16.99
C GLU A 28 -4.47 3.69 16.01
N ARG A 29 -3.62 3.48 15.01
CA ARG A 29 -3.33 4.40 13.90
C ARG A 29 -3.93 3.91 12.57
N ARG A 30 -4.85 2.95 12.59
CA ARG A 30 -5.38 2.28 11.38
C ARG A 30 -4.27 1.79 10.45
N ASN A 31 -3.22 1.25 11.05
CA ASN A 31 -2.04 0.73 10.36
C ASN A 31 -1.36 1.73 9.42
N ALA A 32 -1.42 3.04 9.75
CA ALA A 32 -0.57 4.03 9.10
C ALA A 32 0.91 3.68 9.34
N LEU A 33 1.75 3.81 8.32
CA LEU A 33 3.16 3.39 8.34
C LEU A 33 4.07 4.61 8.33
N THR A 34 5.05 4.64 9.23
CA THR A 34 6.21 5.52 9.04
C THR A 34 7.09 4.99 7.91
N MET A 35 8.00 5.81 7.38
CA MET A 35 8.94 5.36 6.36
C MET A 35 9.83 4.20 6.84
N ALA A 36 10.20 4.20 8.13
CA ALA A 36 10.95 3.10 8.75
C ALA A 36 10.14 1.81 8.78
N GLN A 37 8.85 1.88 9.12
CA GLN A 37 7.96 0.71 9.17
C GLN A 37 7.62 0.19 7.78
N LEU A 38 7.51 1.06 6.77
CA LEU A 38 7.42 0.65 5.38
C LEU A 38 8.69 -0.12 4.95
N GLY A 39 9.87 0.34 5.39
CA GLY A 39 11.14 -0.39 5.23
C GLY A 39 11.09 -1.78 5.87
N GLN A 40 10.62 -1.88 7.12
CA GLN A 40 10.47 -3.16 7.83
C GLN A 40 9.50 -4.13 7.11
N LEU A 41 8.43 -3.62 6.49
CA LEU A 41 7.54 -4.44 5.67
C LEU A 41 8.30 -5.07 4.50
N PHE A 42 9.07 -4.28 3.77
CA PHE A 42 9.86 -4.79 2.64
C PHE A 42 10.95 -5.78 3.08
N ASP A 43 11.56 -5.55 4.25
CA ASP A 43 12.55 -6.48 4.82
C ASP A 43 11.87 -7.82 5.19
N ALA A 44 10.71 -7.78 5.84
CA ALA A 44 9.93 -8.99 6.16
C ALA A 44 9.49 -9.76 4.90
N LEU A 45 9.14 -9.06 3.82
CA LEU A 45 8.83 -9.67 2.53
C LEU A 45 10.05 -10.37 1.92
N ALA A 46 11.23 -9.71 1.96
CA ALA A 46 12.47 -10.29 1.45
C ALA A 46 12.93 -11.50 2.27
N GLU A 47 12.78 -11.45 3.60
CA GLU A 47 13.05 -12.60 4.48
C GLU A 47 12.10 -13.77 4.18
N ALA A 48 10.82 -13.50 3.93
CA ALA A 48 9.85 -14.52 3.54
C ALA A 48 10.19 -15.17 2.20
N ASP A 49 10.65 -14.37 1.22
CA ASP A 49 11.05 -14.87 -0.10
C ASP A 49 12.31 -15.73 -0.05
N ALA A 50 13.22 -15.46 0.89
CA ALA A 50 14.45 -16.23 1.11
C ALA A 50 14.22 -17.55 1.88
N ALA A 51 13.07 -17.70 2.56
CA ALA A 51 12.77 -18.87 3.38
C ALA A 51 12.29 -20.06 2.52
N ALA A 52 13.04 -21.15 2.52
CA ALA A 52 12.76 -22.32 1.65
C ALA A 52 11.45 -23.06 1.96
N ASP A 53 10.93 -22.91 3.16
CA ASP A 53 9.68 -23.51 3.64
C ASP A 53 8.44 -22.64 3.40
N VAL A 54 8.61 -21.39 2.97
CA VAL A 54 7.52 -20.49 2.61
C VAL A 54 7.16 -20.66 1.13
N GLY A 55 5.89 -20.97 0.87
CA GLY A 55 5.36 -21.15 -0.49
C GLY A 55 4.40 -20.04 -0.93
N ALA A 56 3.90 -19.24 0.02
CA ALA A 56 3.08 -18.05 -0.23
C ALA A 56 3.23 -17.06 0.92
N ILE A 57 3.04 -15.78 0.63
CA ILE A 57 3.04 -14.69 1.61
C ILE A 57 1.65 -14.07 1.64
N VAL A 58 1.11 -13.83 2.84
CA VAL A 58 -0.12 -13.05 3.04
C VAL A 58 0.22 -11.75 3.77
N VAL A 59 -0.11 -10.61 3.17
CA VAL A 59 -0.03 -9.30 3.83
C VAL A 59 -1.43 -8.92 4.31
N GLN A 60 -1.56 -8.58 5.58
CA GLN A 60 -2.84 -8.21 6.20
C GLN A 60 -2.67 -7.09 7.22
N GLY A 61 -3.77 -6.48 7.66
CA GLY A 61 -3.79 -5.50 8.75
C GLY A 61 -4.37 -6.09 10.03
N SER A 62 -3.97 -5.58 11.19
CA SER A 62 -4.65 -5.84 12.46
C SER A 62 -5.75 -4.79 12.71
N GLY A 63 -6.74 -5.12 13.57
CA GLY A 63 -7.81 -4.20 13.96
C GLY A 63 -8.82 -3.91 12.84
N GLU A 64 -9.21 -2.64 12.67
CA GLU A 64 -10.34 -2.23 11.82
C GLU A 64 -9.95 -1.84 10.38
N ALA A 65 -8.65 -1.84 10.04
CA ALA A 65 -8.19 -1.38 8.72
C ALA A 65 -7.02 -2.20 8.22
N PHE A 66 -6.92 -2.32 6.92
CA PHE A 66 -5.71 -2.85 6.29
C PHE A 66 -4.55 -1.86 6.47
N CYS A 67 -4.65 -0.67 5.88
CA CYS A 67 -3.65 0.39 5.99
C CYS A 67 -4.24 1.73 5.54
N SER A 68 -4.10 2.79 6.33
CA SER A 68 -4.59 4.13 6.00
C SER A 68 -3.58 5.03 5.27
N GLY A 69 -2.38 4.54 5.00
CA GLY A 69 -1.34 5.28 4.26
C GLY A 69 -0.08 5.54 5.08
N ILE A 70 0.67 6.56 4.70
CA ILE A 70 1.83 7.04 5.48
C ILE A 70 1.34 7.80 6.71
N ASP A 71 2.03 7.61 7.83
CA ASP A 71 1.78 8.37 9.06
C ASP A 71 2.23 9.82 8.85
N LEU A 72 1.27 10.74 8.89
CA LEU A 72 1.49 12.17 8.67
C LEU A 72 1.74 12.93 9.99
N ASP A 73 2.12 12.22 11.04
CA ASP A 73 2.58 12.86 12.27
C ASP A 73 3.85 13.66 11.98
N PRO A 74 3.90 14.97 12.30
CA PRO A 74 5.08 15.80 12.02
C PRO A 74 6.38 15.33 12.69
N ASP A 75 6.29 14.51 13.73
CA ASP A 75 7.46 13.90 14.38
C ASP A 75 7.99 12.69 13.58
N GLU A 76 7.19 12.13 12.66
CA GLU A 76 7.52 10.95 11.87
C GLU A 76 7.86 11.28 10.40
N ILE A 77 7.34 12.39 9.86
CA ILE A 77 7.57 12.79 8.48
C ILE A 77 7.74 14.29 8.34
N ASP A 78 8.75 14.70 7.59
CA ASP A 78 8.95 16.12 7.23
C ASP A 78 8.05 16.50 6.05
N LEU A 79 7.08 17.37 6.32
CA LEU A 79 6.11 17.91 5.36
C LEU A 79 6.45 19.34 4.92
N ASP A 80 7.71 19.76 5.06
CA ASP A 80 8.18 21.07 4.61
C ASP A 80 8.55 21.07 3.11
N TYR A 81 7.53 21.07 2.27
CA TYR A 81 7.69 21.04 0.82
C TYR A 81 8.28 22.34 0.24
N ASP A 82 8.16 23.48 0.98
CA ASP A 82 8.65 24.77 0.52
C ASP A 82 10.17 24.89 0.57
N SER A 83 10.82 24.19 1.50
CA SER A 83 12.25 24.35 1.77
C SER A 83 13.16 23.49 0.90
N ARG A 84 12.58 22.55 0.14
CA ARG A 84 13.34 21.53 -0.61
C ARG A 84 13.34 21.77 -2.12
N SER A 85 14.51 21.49 -2.74
CA SER A 85 14.60 21.39 -4.20
C SER A 85 13.90 20.12 -4.71
N PHE A 86 13.66 20.07 -6.02
CA PHE A 86 13.10 18.88 -6.67
C PHE A 86 13.95 17.61 -6.40
N GLU A 87 15.28 17.72 -6.47
CA GLU A 87 16.20 16.61 -6.24
C GLU A 87 16.19 16.14 -4.79
N GLN A 88 16.07 17.05 -3.84
CA GLN A 88 15.95 16.71 -2.41
C GLN A 88 14.63 15.98 -2.14
N GLU A 89 13.53 16.47 -2.71
CA GLU A 89 12.22 15.83 -2.57
C GLU A 89 12.17 14.45 -3.27
N LEU A 90 12.81 14.32 -4.45
CA LEU A 90 12.91 13.05 -5.15
C LEU A 90 13.67 12.00 -4.32
N ALA A 91 14.72 12.41 -3.60
CA ALA A 91 15.45 11.52 -2.70
C ALA A 91 14.60 11.01 -1.53
N LEU A 92 13.64 11.81 -1.04
CA LEU A 92 12.71 11.40 0.03
C LEU A 92 11.66 10.38 -0.43
N VAL A 93 11.30 10.39 -1.71
CA VAL A 93 10.36 9.40 -2.28
C VAL A 93 11.07 8.18 -2.87
N GLU A 94 12.40 8.15 -2.91
CA GLU A 94 13.17 7.02 -3.43
C GLU A 94 12.85 5.68 -2.73
N PRO A 95 12.58 5.61 -1.40
CA PRO A 95 12.19 4.36 -0.75
C PRO A 95 10.95 3.68 -1.35
N PHE A 96 10.07 4.40 -2.04
CA PHE A 96 8.95 3.79 -2.76
C PHE A 96 9.37 2.93 -3.96
N ARG A 97 10.64 3.01 -4.42
CA ARG A 97 11.20 2.07 -5.38
C ARG A 97 11.16 0.62 -4.90
N ARG A 98 11.14 0.38 -3.60
CA ARG A 98 11.06 -0.96 -3.02
C ARG A 98 9.73 -1.69 -3.33
N PHE A 99 8.69 -1.00 -3.79
CA PHE A 99 7.50 -1.65 -4.36
C PHE A 99 7.84 -2.44 -5.63
N GLU A 100 8.83 -2.00 -6.41
CA GLU A 100 9.32 -2.76 -7.56
C GLU A 100 10.07 -4.02 -7.12
N GLU A 101 10.78 -3.98 -5.98
CA GLU A 101 11.42 -5.16 -5.37
C GLU A 101 10.36 -6.16 -4.91
N MET A 102 9.35 -5.71 -4.15
CA MET A 102 8.20 -6.50 -3.71
C MET A 102 7.55 -7.24 -4.89
N TRP A 103 7.29 -6.52 -5.96
CA TRP A 103 6.68 -7.07 -7.15
C TRP A 103 7.54 -8.17 -7.84
N ARG A 104 8.88 -8.07 -7.72
CA ARG A 104 9.85 -9.00 -8.33
C ARG A 104 10.20 -10.20 -7.46
N LEU A 105 9.73 -10.30 -6.22
CA LEU A 105 9.95 -11.46 -5.37
C LEU A 105 9.47 -12.74 -6.05
N ARG A 106 10.11 -13.86 -5.75
CA ARG A 106 9.78 -15.16 -6.34
C ARG A 106 8.54 -15.80 -5.72
N THR A 107 8.40 -15.62 -4.41
CA THR A 107 7.26 -16.15 -3.64
C THR A 107 6.02 -15.29 -3.89
N PRO A 108 4.88 -15.89 -4.27
CA PRO A 108 3.65 -15.14 -4.49
C PRO A 108 3.14 -14.45 -3.23
N ILE A 109 2.66 -13.21 -3.41
CA ILE A 109 2.11 -12.36 -2.36
C ILE A 109 0.62 -12.19 -2.57
N ILE A 110 -0.15 -12.39 -1.51
CA ILE A 110 -1.60 -12.17 -1.46
C ILE A 110 -1.88 -11.07 -0.44
N ALA A 111 -2.56 -9.99 -0.83
CA ALA A 111 -3.07 -9.00 0.10
C ALA A 111 -4.47 -9.41 0.58
N SER A 112 -4.67 -9.44 1.90
CA SER A 112 -5.95 -9.69 2.56
C SER A 112 -6.48 -8.38 3.14
N VAL A 113 -7.44 -7.76 2.44
CA VAL A 113 -7.82 -6.37 2.67
C VAL A 113 -9.18 -6.26 3.32
N HIS A 114 -9.26 -5.68 4.51
CA HIS A 114 -10.49 -5.29 5.18
C HIS A 114 -10.45 -3.82 5.58
N GLY A 115 -11.63 -3.22 5.82
CA GLY A 115 -11.73 -1.83 6.24
C GLY A 115 -11.02 -0.87 5.27
N TYR A 116 -10.26 0.08 5.78
CA TYR A 116 -9.59 1.08 4.95
C TYR A 116 -8.29 0.57 4.34
N CYS A 117 -8.17 0.73 3.01
CA CYS A 117 -6.98 0.51 2.21
C CYS A 117 -6.73 1.77 1.38
N LEU A 118 -6.00 2.73 1.96
CA LEU A 118 -5.87 4.08 1.40
C LEU A 118 -4.41 4.45 1.15
N ALA A 119 -4.18 5.28 0.14
CA ALA A 119 -2.86 5.81 -0.20
C ALA A 119 -1.83 4.66 -0.31
N VAL A 120 -0.74 4.69 0.47
CA VAL A 120 0.27 3.60 0.49
C VAL A 120 -0.34 2.22 0.77
N GLY A 121 -1.47 2.14 1.46
CA GLY A 121 -2.21 0.88 1.61
C GLY A 121 -2.63 0.30 0.27
N THR A 122 -3.08 1.15 -0.67
CA THR A 122 -3.39 0.70 -2.04
C THR A 122 -2.12 0.34 -2.81
N ASP A 123 -1.00 1.02 -2.57
CA ASP A 123 0.26 0.65 -3.21
C ASP A 123 0.71 -0.75 -2.77
N ILE A 124 0.57 -1.10 -1.48
CA ILE A 124 0.85 -2.44 -0.96
C ILE A 124 -0.09 -3.47 -1.61
N ALA A 125 -1.41 -3.22 -1.57
CA ALA A 125 -2.40 -4.16 -2.08
C ALA A 125 -2.27 -4.40 -3.59
N PHE A 126 -1.97 -3.35 -4.36
CA PHE A 126 -1.94 -3.43 -5.83
C PHE A 126 -0.59 -3.92 -6.39
N HIS A 127 0.48 -3.95 -5.59
CA HIS A 127 1.73 -4.63 -5.94
C HIS A 127 1.78 -6.08 -5.47
N ALA A 128 0.82 -6.53 -4.67
CA ALA A 128 0.64 -7.95 -4.42
C ALA A 128 0.21 -8.67 -5.72
N ASP A 129 0.55 -9.96 -5.84
CA ASP A 129 0.18 -10.76 -7.01
C ASP A 129 -1.34 -10.97 -7.11
N MET A 130 -2.00 -11.03 -5.96
CA MET A 130 -3.44 -11.16 -5.84
C MET A 130 -3.92 -10.34 -4.63
N THR A 131 -5.09 -9.75 -4.74
CA THR A 131 -5.76 -9.08 -3.62
C THR A 131 -7.14 -9.67 -3.44
N VAL A 132 -7.41 -10.17 -2.24
CA VAL A 132 -8.76 -10.56 -1.79
C VAL A 132 -9.20 -9.53 -0.77
N CYS A 133 -10.44 -9.07 -0.86
CA CYS A 133 -10.93 -8.05 0.07
C CYS A 133 -12.28 -8.38 0.67
N ALA A 134 -12.60 -7.74 1.79
CA ALA A 134 -13.96 -7.71 2.32
C ALA A 134 -14.87 -6.89 1.38
N THR A 135 -16.14 -7.28 1.26
CA THR A 135 -17.12 -6.58 0.40
C THR A 135 -17.30 -5.12 0.78
N ASP A 136 -17.12 -4.77 2.04
CA ASP A 136 -17.23 -3.42 2.62
C ASP A 136 -15.90 -2.68 2.75
N ALA A 137 -14.77 -3.30 2.37
CA ALA A 137 -13.47 -2.65 2.34
C ALA A 137 -13.50 -1.38 1.48
N GLN A 138 -12.74 -0.36 1.88
CA GLN A 138 -12.73 0.95 1.21
C GLN A 138 -11.37 1.22 0.59
N PHE A 139 -11.34 1.37 -0.74
CA PHE A 139 -10.15 1.66 -1.52
C PHE A 139 -10.16 3.08 -2.05
N GLY A 140 -9.03 3.77 -1.99
CA GLY A 140 -8.91 5.10 -2.58
C GLY A 140 -7.57 5.79 -2.31
N TYR A 141 -7.42 6.97 -2.92
CA TYR A 141 -6.24 7.81 -2.75
C TYR A 141 -6.65 9.26 -2.42
N PRO A 142 -7.34 9.49 -1.27
CA PRO A 142 -8.00 10.78 -0.99
C PRO A 142 -7.03 11.95 -0.83
N ILE A 143 -5.73 11.70 -0.62
CA ILE A 143 -4.70 12.74 -0.52
C ILE A 143 -4.42 13.47 -1.84
N VAL A 144 -4.90 12.97 -2.98
CA VAL A 144 -4.83 13.68 -4.28
C VAL A 144 -5.58 15.02 -4.25
N ARG A 145 -6.50 15.19 -3.30
CA ARG A 145 -7.25 16.45 -3.17
C ARG A 145 -6.42 17.61 -2.61
N SER A 146 -5.26 17.35 -2.01
CA SER A 146 -4.52 18.43 -1.33
C SER A 146 -3.02 18.25 -1.16
N MET A 147 -2.47 17.03 -1.35
CA MET A 147 -1.10 16.79 -0.93
C MET A 147 -0.23 16.13 -2.00
N ALA A 148 -0.68 15.02 -2.58
CA ALA A 148 0.21 14.15 -3.35
C ALA A 148 -0.53 13.41 -4.47
N SER A 149 0.21 12.99 -5.48
CA SER A 149 -0.18 11.89 -6.37
C SER A 149 0.44 10.58 -5.88
N PRO A 150 -0.02 9.41 -6.36
CA PRO A 150 0.63 8.14 -6.00
C PRO A 150 2.10 8.12 -6.38
N SER A 151 2.96 7.66 -5.47
CA SER A 151 4.39 7.42 -5.74
C SER A 151 4.66 6.17 -6.56
N THR A 152 3.63 5.35 -6.78
CA THR A 152 3.64 4.15 -7.62
C THR A 152 2.41 4.13 -8.51
N HIS A 153 2.39 3.31 -9.55
CA HIS A 153 1.26 3.31 -10.49
C HIS A 153 0.86 1.92 -10.99
N MET A 154 0.03 1.23 -10.21
CA MET A 154 -0.66 0.00 -10.63
C MET A 154 -2.10 0.24 -11.11
N TRP A 155 -2.68 1.39 -10.76
CA TRP A 155 -4.08 1.74 -11.01
C TRP A 155 -4.54 1.51 -12.44
N THR A 156 -3.77 1.98 -13.43
CA THR A 156 -4.11 1.84 -14.85
C THR A 156 -3.91 0.41 -15.34
N TYR A 157 -2.92 -0.31 -14.83
CA TYR A 157 -2.67 -1.70 -15.21
C TYR A 157 -3.79 -2.63 -14.74
N LEU A 158 -4.31 -2.42 -13.53
CA LEU A 158 -5.35 -3.27 -12.95
C LEU A 158 -6.74 -2.99 -13.51
N ALA A 159 -7.19 -1.74 -13.51
CA ALA A 159 -8.58 -1.39 -13.81
C ALA A 159 -8.75 -0.51 -15.06
N GLY A 160 -7.67 -0.26 -15.79
CA GLY A 160 -7.67 0.58 -16.97
C GLY A 160 -7.77 2.09 -16.68
N PRO A 161 -7.55 2.94 -17.73
CA PRO A 161 -7.34 4.38 -17.53
C PRO A 161 -8.58 5.14 -17.04
N GLN A 162 -9.79 4.66 -17.31
CA GLN A 162 -11.00 5.37 -16.88
C GLN A 162 -11.21 5.28 -15.37
N TRP A 163 -11.09 4.10 -14.79
CA TRP A 163 -11.21 3.92 -13.35
C TRP A 163 -10.03 4.56 -12.59
N ALA A 164 -8.81 4.40 -13.09
CA ALA A 164 -7.65 5.07 -12.52
C ALA A 164 -7.84 6.59 -12.47
N LYS A 165 -8.22 7.21 -13.59
CA LYS A 165 -8.48 8.66 -13.67
C LYS A 165 -9.64 9.07 -12.77
N ARG A 166 -10.74 8.32 -12.72
CA ARG A 166 -11.85 8.65 -11.84
C ARG A 166 -11.35 8.81 -10.39
N LEU A 167 -10.67 7.79 -9.84
CA LEU A 167 -10.27 7.80 -8.43
C LEU A 167 -9.15 8.80 -8.16
N LEU A 168 -8.16 8.90 -9.05
CA LEU A 168 -7.01 9.79 -8.86
C LEU A 168 -7.29 11.27 -9.20
N LEU A 169 -8.34 11.59 -9.94
CA LEU A 169 -8.74 12.98 -10.22
C LEU A 169 -9.83 13.48 -9.27
N THR A 170 -10.55 12.59 -8.60
CA THR A 170 -11.60 12.99 -7.65
C THR A 170 -11.20 12.77 -6.19
N GLY A 171 -10.31 11.82 -5.91
CA GLY A 171 -10.02 11.34 -4.56
C GLY A 171 -11.19 10.56 -3.94
N ASP A 172 -12.12 10.06 -4.77
CA ASP A 172 -13.21 9.20 -4.32
C ASP A 172 -12.70 7.90 -3.74
N MET A 173 -13.52 7.27 -2.90
CA MET A 173 -13.33 5.90 -2.43
C MET A 173 -14.37 4.99 -3.08
N ILE A 174 -14.02 3.72 -3.23
CA ILE A 174 -14.92 2.66 -3.71
C ILE A 174 -14.91 1.50 -2.73
N ASP A 175 -16.03 0.79 -2.64
CA ASP A 175 -16.13 -0.42 -1.84
C ASP A 175 -15.46 -1.64 -2.51
N GLY A 176 -15.29 -2.72 -1.74
CA GLY A 176 -14.66 -3.96 -2.22
C GLY A 176 -15.40 -4.58 -3.40
N ILE A 177 -16.74 -4.52 -3.43
CA ILE A 177 -17.54 -5.04 -4.54
C ILE A 177 -17.23 -4.27 -5.82
N THR A 178 -17.16 -2.95 -5.73
CA THR A 178 -16.84 -2.09 -6.88
C THR A 178 -15.37 -2.30 -7.31
N ALA A 179 -14.45 -2.44 -6.35
CA ALA A 179 -13.03 -2.71 -6.65
C ALA A 179 -12.85 -4.03 -7.41
N ALA A 180 -13.56 -5.09 -7.01
CA ALA A 180 -13.54 -6.38 -7.72
C ALA A 180 -14.15 -6.27 -9.13
N ARG A 181 -15.29 -5.58 -9.27
CA ARG A 181 -15.93 -5.37 -10.59
C ARG A 181 -15.07 -4.53 -11.54
N ALA A 182 -14.32 -3.57 -11.01
CA ALA A 182 -13.44 -2.72 -11.78
C ALA A 182 -12.12 -3.42 -12.17
N GLY A 183 -11.76 -4.52 -11.48
CA GLY A 183 -10.51 -5.26 -11.70
C GLY A 183 -9.33 -4.77 -10.85
N PHE A 184 -9.55 -3.92 -9.85
CA PHE A 184 -8.50 -3.52 -8.92
C PHE A 184 -8.07 -4.66 -8.00
N VAL A 185 -9.00 -5.53 -7.64
CA VAL A 185 -8.77 -6.70 -6.79
C VAL A 185 -9.34 -7.96 -7.44
N LEU A 186 -8.81 -9.11 -7.06
CA LEU A 186 -9.19 -10.41 -7.62
C LEU A 186 -10.66 -10.72 -7.31
N GLU A 187 -11.04 -10.59 -6.04
CA GLU A 187 -12.39 -10.92 -5.56
C GLU A 187 -12.71 -10.20 -4.24
N ALA A 188 -14.01 -10.04 -3.98
CA ALA A 188 -14.54 -9.50 -2.75
C ALA A 188 -15.45 -10.54 -2.09
N VAL A 189 -15.22 -10.83 -0.80
CA VAL A 189 -15.96 -11.81 -0.01
C VAL A 189 -16.56 -11.15 1.24
N PRO A 190 -17.57 -11.76 1.90
CA PRO A 190 -18.04 -11.26 3.20
C PRO A 190 -16.88 -11.10 4.19
N ALA A 191 -16.92 -10.05 5.02
CA ALA A 191 -15.82 -9.74 5.94
C ALA A 191 -15.49 -10.91 6.88
N ASP A 192 -16.51 -11.63 7.35
CA ASP A 192 -16.33 -12.78 8.24
C ASP A 192 -15.65 -13.96 7.55
N ASP A 193 -15.73 -14.07 6.23
CA ASP A 193 -15.14 -15.16 5.44
C ASP A 193 -13.72 -14.84 4.94
N LEU A 194 -13.30 -13.57 5.01
CA LEU A 194 -12.08 -13.08 4.38
C LEU A 194 -10.83 -13.85 4.81
N ALA A 195 -10.66 -14.05 6.11
CA ALA A 195 -9.45 -14.70 6.65
C ALA A 195 -9.33 -16.16 6.16
N GLU A 196 -10.42 -16.94 6.26
CA GLU A 196 -10.42 -18.33 5.84
C GLU A 196 -10.29 -18.45 4.31
N HIS A 197 -10.99 -17.61 3.57
CA HIS A 197 -10.91 -17.57 2.10
C HIS A 197 -9.50 -17.25 1.61
N THR A 198 -8.86 -16.22 2.18
CA THR A 198 -7.48 -15.87 1.86
C THR A 198 -6.52 -16.99 2.21
N HIS A 199 -6.69 -17.61 3.40
CA HIS A 199 -5.86 -18.75 3.80
C HIS A 199 -5.99 -19.93 2.84
N ALA A 200 -7.21 -20.28 2.45
CA ALA A 200 -7.47 -21.37 1.50
C ALA A 200 -6.81 -21.10 0.13
N LEU A 201 -6.85 -19.85 -0.35
CA LEU A 201 -6.15 -19.43 -1.57
C LEU A 201 -4.62 -19.56 -1.40
N ALA A 202 -4.07 -19.01 -0.32
CA ALA A 202 -2.62 -19.03 -0.04
C ALA A 202 -2.08 -20.47 0.07
N ARG A 203 -2.82 -21.37 0.73
CA ARG A 203 -2.48 -22.80 0.78
C ARG A 203 -2.42 -23.44 -0.60
N ARG A 204 -3.39 -23.17 -1.45
CA ARG A 204 -3.39 -23.68 -2.85
C ARG A 204 -2.16 -23.18 -3.60
N VAL A 205 -1.81 -21.90 -3.46
CA VAL A 205 -0.60 -21.31 -4.04
C VAL A 205 0.65 -22.03 -3.51
N ALA A 206 0.75 -22.22 -2.19
CA ALA A 206 1.89 -22.86 -1.54
C ALA A 206 2.08 -24.35 -1.89
N THR A 207 1.09 -25.01 -2.51
CA THR A 207 1.24 -26.39 -3.02
C THR A 207 1.95 -26.45 -4.37
N VAL A 208 2.02 -25.36 -5.11
CA VAL A 208 2.75 -25.30 -6.37
C VAL A 208 4.25 -25.34 -6.07
N PRO A 209 5.05 -26.18 -6.76
CA PRO A 209 6.51 -26.15 -6.58
C PRO A 209 7.08 -24.75 -6.80
N GLY A 210 7.93 -24.26 -5.87
CA GLY A 210 8.37 -22.87 -5.82
C GLY A 210 9.00 -22.35 -7.11
N ASP A 211 9.81 -23.18 -7.79
CA ASP A 211 10.43 -22.78 -9.07
C ASP A 211 9.40 -22.63 -10.20
N ILE A 212 8.35 -23.47 -10.21
CA ILE A 212 7.26 -23.38 -11.18
C ILE A 212 6.41 -22.12 -10.87
N SER A 213 6.09 -21.89 -9.61
CA SER A 213 5.36 -20.71 -9.16
C SER A 213 6.09 -19.43 -9.54
N ALA A 214 7.39 -19.35 -9.23
CA ALA A 214 8.25 -18.22 -9.59
C ALA A 214 8.33 -17.98 -11.10
N ALA A 215 8.45 -19.04 -11.91
CA ALA A 215 8.48 -18.95 -13.36
C ALA A 215 7.18 -18.39 -13.92
N ASN A 216 6.02 -18.87 -13.43
CA ASN A 216 4.71 -18.39 -13.87
C ASN A 216 4.49 -16.92 -13.47
N LYS A 217 4.84 -16.53 -12.23
CA LYS A 217 4.80 -15.14 -11.78
C LYS A 217 5.69 -14.25 -12.68
N ALA A 218 6.93 -14.69 -12.95
CA ALA A 218 7.86 -13.94 -13.79
C ALA A 218 7.33 -13.71 -15.22
N ILE A 219 6.60 -14.69 -15.81
CA ILE A 219 5.97 -14.51 -17.12
C ILE A 219 4.89 -13.42 -17.07
N CYS A 220 4.01 -13.45 -16.06
CA CYS A 220 2.97 -12.43 -15.89
C CYS A 220 3.59 -11.04 -15.72
N ASN A 221 4.60 -10.92 -14.85
CA ASN A 221 5.32 -9.68 -14.59
C ASN A 221 6.03 -9.18 -15.85
N LYS A 222 6.61 -10.07 -16.66
CA LYS A 222 7.30 -9.69 -17.90
C LYS A 222 6.36 -9.04 -18.91
N VAL A 223 5.11 -9.44 -18.97
CA VAL A 223 4.11 -8.78 -19.82
C VAL A 223 3.89 -7.32 -19.40
N LEU A 224 3.77 -7.06 -18.09
CA LEU A 224 3.64 -5.69 -17.56
C LEU A 224 4.92 -4.87 -17.79
N GLU A 225 6.10 -5.48 -17.71
CA GLU A 225 7.36 -4.81 -18.08
C GLU A 225 7.38 -4.38 -19.55
N LEU A 226 6.90 -5.23 -20.45
CA LEU A 226 6.76 -4.88 -21.89
C LEU A 226 5.72 -3.78 -22.12
N MET A 227 4.77 -3.61 -21.22
CA MET A 227 3.79 -2.52 -21.21
C MET A 227 4.33 -1.24 -20.52
N GLY A 228 5.60 -1.20 -20.13
CA GLY A 228 6.26 -0.02 -19.57
C GLY A 228 6.15 0.11 -18.03
N TYR A 229 5.98 -0.98 -17.31
CA TYR A 229 5.81 -0.96 -15.84
C TYR A 229 6.92 -0.16 -15.14
N THR A 230 8.20 -0.49 -15.34
CA THR A 230 9.32 0.21 -14.67
C THR A 230 9.31 1.71 -14.97
N LEU A 231 9.10 2.10 -16.24
CA LEU A 231 9.03 3.53 -16.63
C LEU A 231 7.83 4.23 -15.96
N ALA A 232 6.68 3.56 -15.84
CA ALA A 232 5.52 4.14 -15.19
C ALA A 232 5.75 4.38 -13.69
N GLN A 233 6.51 3.51 -13.01
CA GLN A 233 6.87 3.72 -11.60
C GLN A 233 7.83 4.92 -11.44
N GLU A 234 8.81 5.10 -12.33
CA GLU A 234 9.70 6.26 -12.33
C GLU A 234 8.91 7.57 -12.53
N ILE A 235 8.04 7.61 -13.55
CA ILE A 235 7.17 8.76 -13.82
C ILE A 235 6.26 9.06 -12.62
N ALA A 236 5.72 8.04 -11.96
CA ALA A 236 4.85 8.24 -10.80
C ALA A 236 5.60 8.94 -9.65
N ARG A 237 6.84 8.53 -9.33
CA ARG A 237 7.67 9.19 -8.32
C ARG A 237 7.95 10.65 -8.66
N GLU A 238 8.36 10.94 -9.89
CA GLU A 238 8.62 12.31 -10.34
C GLU A 238 7.36 13.19 -10.25
N HIS A 239 6.21 12.66 -10.70
CA HIS A 239 4.95 13.41 -10.66
C HIS A 239 4.43 13.59 -9.23
N ASN A 240 4.72 12.68 -8.32
CA ASN A 240 4.44 12.88 -6.91
C ASN A 240 5.24 14.07 -6.34
N VAL A 241 6.53 14.17 -6.68
CA VAL A 241 7.37 15.32 -6.29
C VAL A 241 6.83 16.65 -6.89
N ILE A 242 6.40 16.62 -8.15
CA ILE A 242 5.73 17.79 -8.77
C ILE A 242 4.46 18.17 -8.00
N ALA A 243 3.66 17.17 -7.56
CA ALA A 243 2.45 17.43 -6.79
C ALA A 243 2.77 18.06 -5.41
N HIS A 244 3.84 17.61 -4.74
CA HIS A 244 4.31 18.20 -3.48
C HIS A 244 4.68 19.67 -3.62
N GLN A 245 5.16 20.12 -4.77
CA GLN A 245 5.50 21.52 -5.03
C GLN A 245 4.29 22.41 -5.34
N SER A 246 3.09 21.85 -5.39
CA SER A 246 1.88 22.64 -5.61
C SER A 246 1.55 23.53 -4.40
N PRO A 247 0.94 24.72 -4.62
CA PRO A 247 0.52 25.58 -3.51
C PRO A 247 -0.43 24.88 -2.52
N ALA A 248 -1.26 23.96 -3.00
CA ALA A 248 -2.16 23.20 -2.15
C ALA A 248 -1.41 22.23 -1.22
N ALA A 249 -0.40 21.54 -1.72
CA ALA A 249 0.43 20.63 -0.93
C ALA A 249 1.25 21.39 0.13
N GLN A 250 1.86 22.52 -0.27
CA GLN A 250 2.60 23.40 0.62
C GLN A 250 1.70 23.91 1.76
N GLN A 251 0.50 24.40 1.44
CA GLN A 251 -0.46 24.86 2.42
C GLN A 251 -0.93 23.73 3.35
N PHE A 252 -1.22 22.55 2.81
CA PHE A 252 -1.65 21.40 3.58
C PHE A 252 -0.54 20.95 4.55
N GLY A 253 0.70 20.82 4.08
CA GLY A 253 1.88 20.51 4.90
C GLY A 253 2.12 21.55 5.99
N HIS A 254 2.00 22.85 5.68
CA HIS A 254 2.11 23.92 6.66
C HIS A 254 1.04 23.81 7.76
N ILE A 255 -0.21 23.55 7.41
CA ILE A 255 -1.29 23.39 8.40
C ILE A 255 -1.03 22.15 9.29
N ILE A 256 -0.60 21.02 8.74
CA ILE A 256 -0.27 19.85 9.55
C ILE A 256 0.81 20.20 10.58
N ARG A 257 1.92 20.83 10.16
CA ARG A 257 3.04 21.16 11.04
C ARG A 257 2.67 22.17 12.14
N THR A 258 1.76 23.10 11.87
CA THR A 258 1.45 24.20 12.79
C THR A 258 0.18 23.98 13.61
N GLN A 259 -0.80 23.21 13.10
CA GLN A 259 -2.13 23.07 13.68
C GLN A 259 -2.57 21.60 13.79
N GLY A 260 -1.80 20.66 13.24
CA GLY A 260 -2.04 19.22 13.27
C GLY A 260 -2.98 18.71 12.16
N PHE A 261 -2.99 17.39 11.99
CA PHE A 261 -3.70 16.72 10.89
C PHE A 261 -5.21 17.00 10.86
N LYS A 262 -5.86 17.13 12.03
CA LYS A 262 -7.31 17.43 12.09
C LYS A 262 -7.64 18.79 11.44
N ALA A 263 -6.82 19.80 11.67
CA ALA A 263 -7.01 21.13 11.07
C ALA A 263 -6.79 21.07 9.54
N ALA A 264 -5.75 20.36 9.08
CA ALA A 264 -5.50 20.18 7.66
C ALA A 264 -6.65 19.45 6.94
N ARG A 265 -7.25 18.44 7.58
CA ARG A 265 -8.44 17.76 7.04
C ARG A 265 -9.66 18.66 6.99
N ALA A 266 -9.88 19.52 7.98
CA ALA A 266 -10.97 20.51 7.97
C ALA A 266 -10.76 21.50 6.82
N TRP A 267 -9.55 22.05 6.68
CA TRP A 267 -9.20 22.92 5.56
C TRP A 267 -9.43 22.23 4.20
N GLN A 268 -8.97 20.98 4.04
CA GLN A 268 -9.19 20.21 2.82
C GLN A 268 -10.69 20.08 2.47
N ALA A 269 -11.51 19.75 3.46
CA ALA A 269 -12.96 19.61 3.27
C ALA A 269 -13.63 20.94 2.89
N GLU A 270 -13.16 22.06 3.44
CA GLU A 270 -13.67 23.41 3.12
C GLU A 270 -13.31 23.83 1.68
N GLN A 271 -12.10 23.50 1.22
CA GLN A 271 -11.61 23.93 -0.09
C GLN A 271 -12.09 23.04 -1.23
N PHE A 272 -12.24 21.75 -0.98
CA PHE A 272 -12.41 20.74 -2.05
C PHE A 272 -13.64 19.83 -1.88
N GLY A 273 -14.39 19.98 -0.81
CA GLY A 273 -15.64 19.24 -0.52
C GLY A 273 -15.41 17.93 0.19
#